data_6bf53dde1908990a55135400e0b750d0
#
_entry.id   6bf53dde1908990a55135400e0b750d0
#
_cell.length_a   1.000
_cell.length_b   1.000
_cell.length_c   1.000
_cell.angle_alpha   90.00
_cell.angle_beta   90.00
_cell.angle_gamma   90.00
#
_symmetry.space_group_name_H-M   'P 1'
#
loop_
_entity.id
_entity.type
_entity.pdbx_description
1 polymer ?
#
loop_
_entity_poly.entity_id
_entity_poly.type
_entity_poly.pdbx_seq_one_letter_code
_entity_poly.pdbx_strand_id
1 'polypeptide(L)'
;INGVDVPPFDFEVPAVCSISADLHKYGYAAKGASTVLFRSAELYKFMPFDLACWSGAPMKTPTLAGTRPGGAISAAWAIMNYLGKDGYRRLQGKVCDTRRRMADGVEALGFEVLGNPMLGLIAFRHPDHHAFAIYGEMYKRGWFTSATKEPPSLHLMLSPEHANHVDAYLEDLAASLNAVAGATAEKPAEKVDVRYS
;
A
#
# COMPACT_ATOMS: atom_id res chain seq x y z
N ILE A 1 10.97 -12.68 6.35
CA ILE A 1 11.42 -13.49 5.19
C ILE A 1 12.76 -12.96 4.64
N ASN A 2 12.93 -11.66 4.47
CA ASN A 2 14.10 -11.03 3.84
C ASN A 2 15.13 -10.50 4.84
N GLY A 3 15.00 -10.80 6.12
CA GLY A 3 15.92 -10.30 7.16
C GLY A 3 15.82 -8.79 7.42
N VAL A 4 14.74 -8.15 6.96
CA VAL A 4 14.46 -6.77 7.32
C VAL A 4 14.04 -6.74 8.79
N ASP A 5 14.76 -5.95 9.59
CA ASP A 5 14.43 -5.75 11.00
C ASP A 5 13.23 -4.78 11.09
N VAL A 6 12.05 -5.34 11.34
CA VAL A 6 10.83 -4.58 11.53
C VAL A 6 10.37 -4.67 12.98
N PRO A 7 9.80 -3.59 13.55
CA PRO A 7 9.22 -3.65 14.89
C PRO A 7 8.17 -4.77 14.99
N PRO A 8 7.99 -5.40 16.14
CA PRO A 8 6.91 -6.36 16.35
C PRO A 8 5.56 -5.74 16.02
N PHE A 9 4.76 -6.40 15.18
CA PHE A 9 3.46 -5.89 14.71
C PHE A 9 2.35 -6.93 14.73
N ASP A 10 2.71 -8.19 14.92
CA ASP A 10 1.78 -9.32 14.86
C ASP A 10 1.39 -9.84 16.27
N PHE A 11 1.12 -11.12 16.39
CA PHE A 11 0.75 -11.75 17.66
C PHE A 11 1.91 -11.86 18.67
N GLU A 12 3.12 -11.43 18.35
CA GLU A 12 4.18 -11.23 19.34
C GLU A 12 3.83 -10.03 20.27
N VAL A 13 3.07 -9.07 19.77
CA VAL A 13 2.56 -7.96 20.58
C VAL A 13 1.34 -8.43 21.39
N PRO A 14 1.41 -8.48 22.73
CA PRO A 14 0.33 -9.07 23.54
C PRO A 14 -1.05 -8.43 23.35
N ALA A 15 -1.11 -7.14 23.06
CA ALA A 15 -2.36 -6.39 22.86
C ALA A 15 -3.02 -6.62 21.49
N VAL A 16 -2.33 -7.22 20.53
CA VAL A 16 -2.90 -7.51 19.19
C VAL A 16 -3.87 -8.68 19.29
N CYS A 17 -5.16 -8.42 19.14
CA CYS A 17 -6.24 -9.40 19.21
C CYS A 17 -6.56 -10.02 17.85
N SER A 18 -6.44 -9.24 16.78
CA SER A 18 -6.68 -9.71 15.40
C SER A 18 -5.78 -8.99 14.41
N ILE A 19 -5.55 -9.62 13.25
CA ILE A 19 -4.77 -9.07 12.14
C ILE A 19 -5.59 -9.27 10.87
N SER A 20 -5.80 -8.20 10.10
CA SER A 20 -6.33 -8.31 8.74
C SER A 20 -5.19 -8.30 7.72
N ALA A 21 -5.30 -9.14 6.69
CA ALA A 21 -4.32 -9.21 5.62
C ALA A 21 -5.00 -9.37 4.27
N ASP A 22 -4.76 -8.41 3.39
CA ASP A 22 -5.29 -8.40 2.02
C ASP A 22 -4.40 -9.23 1.10
N LEU A 23 -4.89 -10.41 0.73
CA LEU A 23 -4.13 -11.33 -0.14
C LEU A 23 -3.94 -10.77 -1.56
N HIS A 24 -4.80 -9.85 -2.00
CA HIS A 24 -4.71 -9.16 -3.29
C HIS A 24 -3.72 -7.97 -3.31
N LYS A 25 -3.01 -7.73 -2.20
CA LYS A 25 -1.90 -6.76 -2.12
C LYS A 25 -0.57 -7.51 -2.22
N TYR A 26 0.27 -7.49 -1.21
CA TYR A 26 1.54 -8.22 -1.22
C TYR A 26 1.41 -9.75 -1.13
N GLY A 27 0.19 -10.29 -1.07
CA GLY A 27 -0.09 -11.69 -1.32
C GLY A 27 -0.15 -12.04 -2.81
N TYR A 28 -0.17 -11.05 -3.71
CA TYR A 28 -0.23 -11.18 -5.18
C TYR A 28 -1.41 -12.01 -5.70
N ALA A 29 -2.45 -12.18 -4.90
CA ALA A 29 -3.68 -12.88 -5.30
C ALA A 29 -4.63 -11.96 -6.08
N ALA A 30 -5.57 -12.55 -6.81
CA ALA A 30 -6.67 -11.81 -7.40
C ALA A 30 -7.54 -11.16 -6.31
N LYS A 31 -8.18 -10.03 -6.64
CA LYS A 31 -9.14 -9.36 -5.74
C LYS A 31 -10.31 -10.28 -5.38
N GLY A 32 -10.87 -10.08 -4.20
CA GLY A 32 -12.03 -10.81 -3.69
C GLY A 32 -11.74 -11.76 -2.52
N ALA A 33 -10.45 -11.92 -2.15
CA ALA A 33 -10.05 -12.65 -0.97
C ALA A 33 -9.19 -11.77 -0.04
N SER A 34 -9.63 -11.67 1.21
CA SER A 34 -8.87 -11.10 2.34
C SER A 34 -9.00 -12.03 3.53
N THR A 35 -8.09 -11.93 4.47
CA THR A 35 -8.09 -12.72 5.68
C THR A 35 -8.21 -11.84 6.90
N VAL A 36 -8.86 -12.35 7.92
CA VAL A 36 -8.73 -11.87 9.30
C VAL A 36 -8.31 -13.04 10.17
N LEU A 37 -7.25 -12.83 10.92
CA LEU A 37 -6.67 -13.80 11.83
C LEU A 37 -6.95 -13.36 13.25
N PHE A 38 -7.34 -14.27 14.11
CA PHE A 38 -7.57 -13.98 15.53
C PHE A 38 -6.50 -14.67 16.37
N ARG A 39 -6.09 -14.03 17.43
CA ARG A 39 -5.13 -14.58 18.38
C ARG A 39 -5.59 -15.92 18.98
N SER A 40 -6.92 -16.05 19.21
CA SER A 40 -7.49 -17.25 19.82
C SER A 40 -8.91 -17.49 19.34
N ALA A 41 -9.40 -18.73 19.52
CA ALA A 41 -10.78 -19.10 19.27
C ALA A 41 -11.76 -18.31 20.16
N GLU A 42 -11.32 -17.92 21.36
CA GLU A 42 -12.12 -17.12 22.29
C GLU A 42 -12.43 -15.72 21.72
N LEU A 43 -11.49 -15.14 21.00
CA LEU A 43 -11.69 -13.86 20.33
C LEU A 43 -12.48 -14.02 19.02
N TYR A 44 -12.24 -15.10 18.29
CA TYR A 44 -12.97 -15.39 17.04
C TYR A 44 -14.48 -15.53 17.26
N LYS A 45 -14.95 -16.05 18.40
CA LYS A 45 -16.39 -16.25 18.68
C LYS A 45 -17.22 -14.97 18.63
N PHE A 46 -16.61 -13.79 18.73
CA PHE A 46 -17.29 -12.49 18.61
C PHE A 46 -17.47 -12.03 17.16
N MET A 47 -16.81 -12.67 16.18
CA MET A 47 -16.93 -12.31 14.78
C MET A 47 -18.22 -12.81 14.12
N PRO A 48 -18.67 -14.07 14.32
CA PRO A 48 -19.87 -14.56 13.66
C PRO A 48 -21.11 -13.83 14.13
N PHE A 49 -21.90 -13.35 13.18
CA PHE A 49 -23.28 -12.92 13.43
C PHE A 49 -24.16 -14.14 13.62
N ASP A 50 -24.90 -14.16 14.69
CA ASP A 50 -25.81 -15.27 15.09
C ASP A 50 -27.22 -14.73 15.21
N LEU A 51 -28.15 -15.25 14.41
CA LEU A 51 -29.55 -14.87 14.42
C LEU A 51 -30.42 -16.09 14.71
N ALA A 52 -30.74 -16.30 15.96
CA ALA A 52 -31.54 -17.42 16.42
C ALA A 52 -33.02 -17.36 15.99
N CYS A 53 -33.56 -16.17 15.75
CA CYS A 53 -34.96 -15.92 15.39
C CYS A 53 -35.24 -15.89 13.89
N TRP A 54 -34.31 -16.36 13.04
CA TRP A 54 -34.54 -16.45 11.59
C TRP A 54 -35.68 -17.42 11.28
N SER A 55 -36.63 -17.03 10.41
CA SER A 55 -37.88 -17.75 10.19
C SER A 55 -37.73 -19.18 9.63
N GLY A 56 -36.63 -19.49 8.94
CA GLY A 56 -36.38 -20.82 8.39
C GLY A 56 -35.64 -21.76 9.34
N ALA A 57 -34.57 -21.27 9.93
CA ALA A 57 -33.72 -21.96 10.91
C ALA A 57 -32.72 -20.94 11.50
N PRO A 58 -32.10 -21.21 12.65
CA PRO A 58 -31.04 -20.38 13.16
C PRO A 58 -29.98 -20.14 12.13
N MET A 59 -29.61 -18.88 11.87
CA MET A 59 -28.64 -18.48 10.90
C MET A 59 -27.36 -17.97 11.58
N LYS A 60 -26.22 -18.47 11.14
CA LYS A 60 -24.92 -18.03 11.61
C LYS A 60 -23.98 -17.79 10.46
N THR A 61 -23.35 -16.63 10.42
CA THR A 61 -22.36 -16.27 9.39
C THR A 61 -21.21 -15.48 9.97
N PRO A 62 -19.94 -15.79 9.61
CA PRO A 62 -18.78 -15.02 10.05
C PRO A 62 -18.51 -13.79 9.18
N THR A 63 -19.34 -13.50 8.18
CA THR A 63 -19.11 -12.38 7.25
C THR A 63 -20.41 -11.66 6.92
N LEU A 64 -20.30 -10.35 6.68
CA LEU A 64 -21.44 -9.53 6.26
C LEU A 64 -22.04 -10.02 4.94
N ALA A 65 -21.23 -10.47 4.00
CA ALA A 65 -21.68 -10.95 2.69
C ALA A 65 -22.25 -12.38 2.70
N GLY A 66 -22.13 -13.12 3.79
CA GLY A 66 -22.54 -14.52 3.87
C GLY A 66 -21.67 -15.42 2.99
N THR A 67 -22.24 -15.98 1.94
CA THR A 67 -21.51 -16.82 0.96
C THR A 67 -20.39 -16.03 0.26
N ARG A 68 -19.22 -16.66 0.12
CA ARG A 68 -18.03 -16.05 -0.45
C ARG A 68 -17.65 -16.74 -1.80
N PRO A 69 -17.09 -16.00 -2.77
CA PRO A 69 -16.68 -16.57 -4.05
C PRO A 69 -15.49 -17.53 -3.89
N GLY A 70 -15.69 -18.81 -4.14
CA GLY A 70 -14.65 -19.84 -4.04
C GLY A 70 -13.49 -19.61 -5.01
N GLY A 71 -13.74 -18.99 -6.18
CA GLY A 71 -12.70 -18.68 -7.15
C GLY A 71 -11.58 -17.78 -6.61
N ALA A 72 -11.92 -16.72 -5.88
CA ALA A 72 -10.94 -15.82 -5.28
C ALA A 72 -10.12 -16.52 -4.17
N ILE A 73 -10.75 -17.39 -3.39
CA ILE A 73 -10.09 -18.19 -2.35
C ILE A 73 -9.11 -19.19 -2.99
N SER A 74 -9.56 -19.89 -4.02
CA SER A 74 -8.73 -20.84 -4.77
C SER A 74 -7.55 -20.16 -5.47
N ALA A 75 -7.76 -18.97 -6.05
CA ALA A 75 -6.69 -18.18 -6.65
C ALA A 75 -5.65 -17.75 -5.61
N ALA A 76 -6.08 -17.34 -4.42
CA ALA A 76 -5.16 -17.02 -3.33
C ALA A 76 -4.34 -18.25 -2.90
N TRP A 77 -4.99 -19.40 -2.73
CA TRP A 77 -4.31 -20.65 -2.42
C TRP A 77 -3.31 -21.04 -3.50
N ALA A 78 -3.70 -20.95 -4.77
CA ALA A 78 -2.85 -21.32 -5.89
C ALA A 78 -1.60 -20.45 -5.97
N ILE A 79 -1.72 -19.11 -5.87
CA ILE A 79 -0.57 -18.22 -5.95
C ILE A 79 0.38 -18.39 -4.77
N MET A 80 -0.15 -18.62 -3.56
CA MET A 80 0.67 -18.85 -2.36
C MET A 80 1.49 -20.14 -2.50
N ASN A 81 0.90 -21.20 -3.05
CA ASN A 81 1.63 -22.46 -3.31
C ASN A 81 2.61 -22.32 -4.48
N TYR A 82 2.24 -21.63 -5.55
CA TYR A 82 3.10 -21.40 -6.71
C TYR A 82 4.36 -20.60 -6.35
N LEU A 83 4.20 -19.52 -5.61
CA LEU A 83 5.33 -18.68 -5.19
C LEU A 83 6.14 -19.34 -4.07
N GLY A 84 5.48 -19.93 -3.09
CA GLY A 84 6.13 -20.44 -1.89
C GLY A 84 6.93 -19.35 -1.18
N LYS A 85 7.66 -19.72 -0.15
CA LYS A 85 8.50 -18.77 0.62
C LYS A 85 9.57 -18.10 -0.24
N ASP A 86 10.18 -18.83 -1.16
CA ASP A 86 11.28 -18.32 -1.98
C ASP A 86 10.78 -17.33 -3.07
N GLY A 87 9.60 -17.59 -3.64
CA GLY A 87 8.96 -16.65 -4.54
C GLY A 87 8.62 -15.33 -3.86
N TYR A 88 8.00 -15.39 -2.69
CA TYR A 88 7.71 -14.18 -1.90
C TYR A 88 8.99 -13.46 -1.47
N ARG A 89 10.03 -14.19 -1.05
CA ARG A 89 11.33 -13.59 -0.70
C ARG A 89 11.92 -12.83 -1.88
N ARG A 90 11.94 -13.43 -3.06
CA ARG A 90 12.48 -12.82 -4.29
C ARG A 90 11.69 -11.57 -4.67
N LEU A 91 10.35 -11.62 -4.68
CA LEU A 91 9.50 -10.50 -5.05
C LEU A 91 9.62 -9.35 -4.03
N GLN A 92 9.58 -9.66 -2.74
CA GLN A 92 9.70 -8.66 -1.70
C GLN A 92 11.12 -8.07 -1.64
N GLY A 93 12.16 -8.84 -1.96
CA GLY A 93 13.51 -8.33 -2.13
C GLY A 93 13.57 -7.24 -3.19
N LYS A 94 13.00 -7.49 -4.39
CA LYS A 94 12.86 -6.49 -5.44
C LYS A 94 12.17 -5.22 -4.95
N VAL A 95 11.06 -5.36 -4.21
CA VAL A 95 10.32 -4.20 -3.67
C VAL A 95 11.18 -3.39 -2.70
N CYS A 96 11.91 -4.05 -1.80
CA CYS A 96 12.78 -3.37 -0.85
C CYS A 96 13.94 -2.64 -1.55
N ASP A 97 14.52 -3.24 -2.58
CA ASP A 97 15.59 -2.61 -3.37
C ASP A 97 15.06 -1.41 -4.16
N THR A 98 13.88 -1.56 -4.77
CA THR A 98 13.19 -0.46 -5.46
C THR A 98 12.90 0.70 -4.51
N ARG A 99 12.41 0.39 -3.29
CA ARG A 99 12.15 1.43 -2.26
C ARG A 99 13.43 2.15 -1.87
N ARG A 100 14.57 1.45 -1.69
CA ARG A 100 15.85 2.09 -1.39
C ARG A 100 16.28 3.03 -2.50
N ARG A 101 16.31 2.55 -3.76
CA ARG A 101 16.64 3.38 -4.93
C ARG A 101 15.73 4.61 -5.04
N MET A 102 14.43 4.43 -4.78
CA MET A 102 13.48 5.55 -4.81
C MET A 102 13.76 6.55 -3.68
N ALA A 103 14.03 6.08 -2.46
CA ALA A 103 14.37 6.95 -1.33
C ALA A 103 15.65 7.76 -1.62
N ASP A 104 16.72 7.08 -2.00
CA ASP A 104 18.00 7.73 -2.35
C ASP A 104 17.82 8.76 -3.47
N GLY A 105 17.02 8.43 -4.48
CA GLY A 105 16.75 9.31 -5.62
C GLY A 105 15.94 10.55 -5.27
N VAL A 106 14.88 10.42 -4.47
CA VAL A 106 14.08 11.58 -4.05
C VAL A 106 14.85 12.48 -3.09
N GLU A 107 15.67 11.91 -2.20
CA GLU A 107 16.55 12.67 -1.31
C GLU A 107 17.61 13.44 -2.10
N ALA A 108 18.20 12.84 -3.14
CA ALA A 108 19.12 13.52 -4.04
C ALA A 108 18.49 14.71 -4.80
N LEU A 109 17.17 14.70 -4.97
CA LEU A 109 16.38 15.80 -5.55
C LEU A 109 15.92 16.84 -4.49
N GLY A 110 16.35 16.71 -3.23
CA GLY A 110 16.00 17.64 -2.15
C GLY A 110 14.68 17.35 -1.45
N PHE A 111 14.07 16.21 -1.70
CA PHE A 111 12.88 15.79 -0.96
C PHE A 111 13.26 15.19 0.40
N GLU A 112 12.36 15.33 1.35
CA GLU A 112 12.41 14.68 2.65
C GLU A 112 11.56 13.40 2.61
N VAL A 113 12.16 12.25 2.90
CA VAL A 113 11.43 10.99 3.10
C VAL A 113 10.79 11.00 4.47
N LEU A 114 9.48 10.75 4.52
CA LEU A 114 8.72 10.78 5.77
C LEU A 114 8.81 9.45 6.53
N GLY A 115 9.12 9.53 7.80
CA GLY A 115 9.27 8.37 8.67
C GLY A 115 10.50 7.53 8.35
N ASN A 116 10.42 6.24 8.67
CA ASN A 116 11.46 5.26 8.35
C ASN A 116 10.85 4.10 7.56
N PRO A 117 10.68 4.23 6.24
CA PRO A 117 10.04 3.20 5.43
C PRO A 117 10.95 1.97 5.32
N MET A 118 10.47 0.83 5.79
CA MET A 118 11.21 -0.44 5.78
C MET A 118 10.76 -1.39 4.65
N LEU A 119 9.50 -1.26 4.22
CA LEU A 119 8.87 -2.12 3.23
C LEU A 119 8.58 -1.37 1.92
N GLY A 120 7.56 -1.77 1.20
CA GLY A 120 7.26 -1.21 -0.12
C GLY A 120 6.45 0.08 -0.13
N LEU A 121 6.26 0.73 1.01
CA LEU A 121 5.58 2.02 1.09
C LEU A 121 6.62 3.12 1.30
N ILE A 122 6.46 4.24 0.60
CA ILE A 122 7.29 5.43 0.79
C ILE A 122 6.42 6.69 0.61
N ALA A 123 6.59 7.65 1.50
CA ALA A 123 6.02 8.98 1.37
C ALA A 123 7.14 10.01 1.47
N PHE A 124 7.06 11.07 0.67
CA PHE A 124 8.08 12.11 0.62
C PHE A 124 7.49 13.45 0.24
N ARG A 125 8.12 14.53 0.69
CA ARG A 125 7.69 15.91 0.41
C ARG A 125 8.90 16.78 0.10
N HIS A 126 8.70 17.86 -0.63
CA HIS A 126 9.72 18.87 -0.80
C HIS A 126 9.50 20.00 0.23
N PRO A 127 10.56 20.53 0.88
CA PRO A 127 10.40 21.56 1.91
C PRO A 127 9.84 22.87 1.36
N ASP A 128 10.21 23.25 0.14
CA ASP A 128 9.88 24.55 -0.46
C ASP A 128 8.70 24.51 -1.42
N HIS A 129 8.26 23.32 -1.88
CA HIS A 129 7.23 23.17 -2.89
C HIS A 129 6.09 22.28 -2.42
N HIS A 130 4.86 22.74 -2.65
CA HIS A 130 3.68 22.02 -2.21
C HIS A 130 3.48 20.71 -2.98
N ALA A 131 3.27 19.59 -2.28
CA ALA A 131 3.17 18.25 -2.85
C ALA A 131 2.11 18.14 -3.96
N PHE A 132 0.97 18.81 -3.84
CA PHE A 132 -0.08 18.78 -4.87
C PHE A 132 0.29 19.52 -6.15
N ALA A 133 1.16 20.52 -6.09
CA ALA A 133 1.68 21.16 -7.30
C ALA A 133 2.58 20.21 -8.08
N ILE A 134 3.49 19.53 -7.37
CA ILE A 134 4.37 18.50 -7.95
C ILE A 134 3.54 17.32 -8.48
N TYR A 135 2.53 16.87 -7.72
CA TYR A 135 1.58 15.86 -8.17
C TYR A 135 0.94 16.22 -9.52
N GLY A 136 0.46 17.46 -9.67
CA GLY A 136 -0.15 17.91 -10.92
C GLY A 136 0.81 17.87 -12.12
N GLU A 137 2.08 18.22 -11.91
CA GLU A 137 3.12 18.13 -12.95
C GLU A 137 3.48 16.68 -13.29
N MET A 138 3.56 15.78 -12.30
CA MET A 138 3.76 14.36 -12.51
C MET A 138 2.60 13.73 -13.29
N TYR A 139 1.36 14.12 -12.94
CA TYR A 139 0.17 13.66 -13.66
C TYR A 139 0.18 14.07 -15.14
N LYS A 140 0.59 15.30 -15.48
CA LYS A 140 0.75 15.75 -16.87
C LYS A 140 1.78 14.93 -17.64
N ARG A 141 2.77 14.35 -16.96
CA ARG A 141 3.80 13.46 -17.53
C ARG A 141 3.37 11.99 -17.60
N GLY A 142 2.13 11.69 -17.22
CA GLY A 142 1.56 10.34 -17.29
C GLY A 142 1.77 9.49 -16.03
N TRP A 143 2.27 10.07 -14.93
CA TRP A 143 2.46 9.36 -13.69
C TRP A 143 1.24 9.47 -12.78
N PHE A 144 0.64 8.34 -12.47
CA PHE A 144 -0.47 8.26 -11.51
C PHE A 144 0.08 8.02 -10.09
N THR A 145 0.61 9.09 -9.50
CA THR A 145 1.16 9.09 -8.14
C THR A 145 0.04 9.33 -7.13
N SER A 146 0.12 8.69 -5.95
CA SER A 146 -0.78 9.03 -4.84
C SER A 146 -0.25 10.23 -4.06
N ALA A 147 -1.14 10.95 -3.37
CA ALA A 147 -0.77 12.05 -2.49
C ALA A 147 -1.53 11.97 -1.16
N THR A 148 -0.90 12.43 -0.08
CA THR A 148 -1.52 12.56 1.24
C THR A 148 -1.82 14.02 1.55
N LYS A 149 -2.81 14.26 2.42
CA LYS A 149 -3.21 15.61 2.83
C LYS A 149 -2.49 16.10 4.07
N GLU A 150 -2.23 15.20 5.02
CA GLU A 150 -1.62 15.51 6.31
C GLU A 150 -0.58 14.46 6.69
N PRO A 151 0.70 14.80 6.65
CA PRO A 151 1.25 15.99 6.00
C PRO A 151 1.11 15.92 4.48
N PRO A 152 1.03 17.07 3.75
CA PRO A 152 1.00 17.07 2.28
C PRO A 152 2.26 16.41 1.74
N SER A 153 2.10 15.26 1.04
CA SER A 153 3.24 14.51 0.50
C SER A 153 2.83 13.68 -0.71
N LEU A 154 3.80 13.30 -1.52
CA LEU A 154 3.64 12.24 -2.50
C LEU A 154 3.80 10.89 -1.81
N HIS A 155 3.01 9.91 -2.24
CA HIS A 155 3.00 8.59 -1.65
C HIS A 155 3.01 7.51 -2.73
N LEU A 156 3.90 6.53 -2.57
CA LEU A 156 4.02 5.39 -3.48
C LEU A 156 3.84 4.08 -2.71
N MET A 157 3.07 3.18 -3.30
CA MET A 157 3.00 1.78 -2.91
C MET A 157 3.71 0.96 -4.00
N LEU A 158 4.92 0.55 -3.72
CA LEU A 158 5.80 -0.08 -4.68
C LEU A 158 5.47 -1.57 -4.86
N SER A 159 5.54 -2.02 -6.10
CA SER A 159 5.45 -3.41 -6.51
C SER A 159 6.75 -3.84 -7.22
N PRO A 160 6.96 -5.13 -7.51
CA PRO A 160 8.14 -5.57 -8.25
C PRO A 160 8.30 -4.94 -9.64
N GLU A 161 7.19 -4.52 -10.27
CA GLU A 161 7.20 -3.88 -11.60
C GLU A 161 7.82 -2.49 -11.59
N HIS A 162 7.66 -1.75 -10.48
CA HIS A 162 8.24 -0.42 -10.34
C HIS A 162 9.78 -0.41 -10.42
N ALA A 163 10.44 -1.55 -10.22
CA ALA A 163 11.90 -1.66 -10.33
C ALA A 163 12.44 -1.18 -11.69
N ASN A 164 11.64 -1.32 -12.74
CA ASN A 164 12.02 -0.97 -14.11
C ASN A 164 11.74 0.51 -14.43
N HIS A 165 11.09 1.24 -13.55
CA HIS A 165 10.59 2.60 -13.82
C HIS A 165 11.15 3.65 -12.86
N VAL A 166 12.03 3.27 -11.93
CA VAL A 166 12.57 4.19 -10.92
C VAL A 166 13.28 5.38 -11.57
N ASP A 167 14.16 5.11 -12.54
CA ASP A 167 14.99 6.16 -13.15
C ASP A 167 14.12 7.15 -13.93
N ALA A 168 13.20 6.65 -14.77
CA ALA A 168 12.26 7.48 -15.50
C ALA A 168 11.33 8.30 -14.56
N TYR A 169 10.90 7.70 -13.45
CA TYR A 169 10.12 8.41 -12.45
C TYR A 169 10.89 9.56 -11.81
N LEU A 170 12.17 9.35 -11.47
CA LEU A 170 13.03 10.35 -10.85
C LEU A 170 13.40 11.48 -11.84
N GLU A 171 13.63 11.17 -13.11
CA GLU A 171 13.84 12.16 -14.16
C GLU A 171 12.60 13.07 -14.31
N ASP A 172 11.42 12.50 -14.40
CA ASP A 172 10.18 13.26 -14.50
C ASP A 172 9.85 14.02 -13.22
N LEU A 173 10.21 13.48 -12.06
CA LEU A 173 10.07 14.17 -10.78
C LEU A 173 10.97 15.42 -10.72
N ALA A 174 12.20 15.32 -11.18
CA ALA A 174 13.12 16.45 -11.28
C ALA A 174 12.58 17.53 -12.25
N ALA A 175 12.07 17.10 -13.41
CA ALA A 175 11.47 18.01 -14.39
C ALA A 175 10.19 18.67 -13.82
N SER A 176 9.39 17.95 -13.03
CA SER A 176 8.18 18.45 -12.36
C SER A 176 8.54 19.47 -11.29
N LEU A 177 9.58 19.22 -10.51
CA LEU A 177 10.10 20.15 -9.51
C LEU A 177 10.53 21.48 -10.14
N ASN A 178 11.30 21.42 -11.25
CA ASN A 178 11.72 22.59 -11.99
C ASN A 178 10.55 23.40 -12.56
N ALA A 179 9.50 22.72 -13.07
CA ALA A 179 8.30 23.37 -13.56
C ALA A 179 7.53 24.09 -12.45
N VAL A 180 7.40 23.49 -11.26
CA VAL A 180 6.76 24.11 -10.09
C VAL A 180 7.58 25.28 -9.59
N ALA A 181 8.91 25.18 -9.53
CA ALA A 181 9.79 26.27 -9.12
C ALA A 181 9.69 27.47 -10.07
N GLY A 182 9.56 27.25 -11.38
CA GLY A 182 9.35 28.30 -12.38
C GLY A 182 7.97 28.95 -12.30
N ALA A 183 6.94 28.20 -11.89
CA ALA A 183 5.56 28.68 -11.80
C ALA A 183 5.24 29.45 -10.51
N THR A 184 6.06 29.41 -9.48
CA THR A 184 5.88 30.18 -8.23
C THR A 184 5.94 31.70 -8.40
N ALA A 185 6.23 32.19 -9.62
CA ALA A 185 6.04 33.59 -9.99
C ALA A 185 4.59 33.92 -10.39
N GLU A 186 3.68 32.97 -10.65
CA GLU A 186 2.31 33.19 -11.10
C GLU A 186 1.31 32.22 -10.45
N LYS A 187 0.56 32.73 -9.47
CA LYS A 187 -0.71 32.23 -8.88
C LYS A 187 -0.78 30.86 -8.20
N PRO A 188 -1.56 30.73 -7.09
CA PRO A 188 -1.77 29.46 -6.40
C PRO A 188 -2.59 28.47 -7.26
N ALA A 189 -2.17 27.21 -7.25
CA ALA A 189 -2.79 26.13 -8.00
C ALA A 189 -4.25 25.88 -7.59
N GLU A 190 -5.11 25.70 -8.58
CA GLU A 190 -6.49 25.28 -8.46
C GLU A 190 -6.59 23.94 -7.70
N LYS A 191 -7.62 23.79 -6.86
CA LYS A 191 -7.82 22.61 -6.03
C LYS A 191 -7.91 21.34 -6.89
N VAL A 192 -6.91 20.50 -6.84
CA VAL A 192 -6.97 19.16 -7.44
C VAL A 192 -7.81 18.26 -6.54
N ASP A 193 -8.94 17.79 -7.05
CA ASP A 193 -9.82 16.83 -6.36
C ASP A 193 -9.18 15.43 -6.46
N VAL A 194 -8.50 15.02 -5.39
CA VAL A 194 -7.87 13.69 -5.31
C VAL A 194 -8.95 12.69 -4.92
N ARG A 195 -9.44 11.93 -5.89
CA ARG A 195 -10.38 10.83 -5.66
C ARG A 195 -9.61 9.52 -5.46
N TYR A 196 -9.88 8.86 -4.35
CA TYR A 196 -9.55 7.45 -4.17
C TYR A 196 -10.51 6.61 -5.05
N SER A 197 -9.97 5.81 -5.94
CA SER A 197 -10.67 4.72 -6.61
C SER A 197 -10.35 3.39 -5.94
#